data_2d49ae8e5894f8c447ba937a764cdb61
#
_entry.id   2d49ae8e5894f8c447ba937a764cdb61
#
_cell.length_a   1.000
_cell.length_b   1.000
_cell.length_c   1.000
_cell.angle_alpha   90.00
_cell.angle_beta   90.00
_cell.angle_gamma   90.00
#
_symmetry.space_group_name_H-M   'P 1'
#
loop_
_entity.id
_entity.type
_entity.pdbx_description
1 polymer ?
#
loop_
_entity_poly.entity_id
_entity_poly.type
_entity_poly.pdbx_seq_one_letter_code
_entity_poly.pdbx_strand_id
1 'polypeptide(L)'
;MAGGGIGTIVIILVAMYFGVDPNFLIEGLQTASVPSSASGTRPDAADLANDPMADMISVVVADTEDVWSGIFAGINRRYEEPRLVIFDGFTRSACGTGQAAMGPFYCPADKNAYIDLSFYRDLQDRFNAPGDFAQAYVIAHEIGHHVQNLLGISSEVQRLRQQLDQTEANQMSVRLELQADCFAGVWANHADRGSNIALEEGDIEEALNAASAIGDDRLQQQSQGRVAPDSFTHGSSAQRVRWFRIGFSTGNPDRCDTFSSENL
;
A
#
# COMPACT_ATOMS: atom_id res chain seq x y z
N MET A 1 17.01 -31.98 20.22
CA MET A 1 16.20 -30.90 20.82
C MET A 1 16.11 -29.80 19.77
N ALA A 2 14.98 -29.76 19.10
CA ALA A 2 14.77 -28.79 18.00
C ALA A 2 14.36 -27.45 18.63
N GLY A 3 15.18 -26.43 18.48
CA GLY A 3 14.87 -25.06 18.84
C GLY A 3 13.99 -24.43 17.77
N GLY A 4 12.68 -24.64 17.88
CA GLY A 4 11.72 -23.83 17.11
C GLY A 4 11.73 -22.43 17.66
N GLY A 5 12.42 -21.52 16.99
CA GLY A 5 12.51 -20.13 17.41
C GLY A 5 11.19 -19.38 17.18
N ILE A 6 11.00 -18.29 17.92
CA ILE A 6 9.87 -17.37 17.84
C ILE A 6 9.55 -16.96 16.37
N GLY A 7 10.55 -16.93 15.49
CA GLY A 7 10.39 -16.66 14.07
C GLY A 7 9.49 -17.66 13.32
N THR A 8 9.54 -18.95 13.66
CA THR A 8 8.69 -19.97 13.00
C THR A 8 7.23 -19.80 13.39
N ILE A 9 6.95 -19.38 14.61
CA ILE A 9 5.58 -19.15 15.10
C ILE A 9 4.98 -17.94 14.38
N VAL A 10 5.75 -16.88 14.15
CA VAL A 10 5.31 -15.68 13.44
C VAL A 10 5.00 -15.99 11.98
N ILE A 11 5.83 -16.77 11.29
CA ILE A 11 5.58 -17.20 9.90
C ILE A 11 4.30 -18.02 9.80
N ILE A 12 4.04 -18.91 10.75
CA ILE A 12 2.82 -19.72 10.79
C ILE A 12 1.58 -18.82 11.02
N LEU A 13 1.68 -17.85 11.91
CA LEU A 13 0.57 -16.92 12.19
C LEU A 13 0.28 -15.98 11.02
N VAL A 14 1.31 -15.49 10.33
CA VAL A 14 1.17 -14.68 9.11
C VAL A 14 0.55 -15.53 7.98
N ALA A 15 0.97 -16.76 7.79
CA ALA A 15 0.41 -17.64 6.78
C ALA A 15 -1.04 -18.05 7.08
N MET A 16 -1.39 -18.26 8.35
CA MET A 16 -2.79 -18.45 8.78
C MET A 16 -3.63 -17.19 8.53
N TYR A 17 -3.03 -16.03 8.67
CA TYR A 17 -3.66 -14.74 8.35
C TYR A 17 -3.99 -14.62 6.84
N PHE A 18 -3.13 -15.18 5.98
CA PHE A 18 -3.35 -15.23 4.51
C PHE A 18 -4.10 -16.50 4.04
N GLY A 19 -4.68 -17.29 4.95
CA GLY A 19 -5.48 -18.47 4.61
C GLY A 19 -4.67 -19.66 4.07
N VAL A 20 -3.37 -19.69 4.27
CA VAL A 20 -2.50 -20.83 3.90
C VAL A 20 -2.56 -21.88 5.00
N ASP A 21 -2.82 -23.15 4.63
CA ASP A 21 -2.85 -24.27 5.57
C ASP A 21 -1.50 -24.40 6.32
N PRO A 22 -1.48 -24.33 7.67
CA PRO A 22 -0.26 -24.43 8.44
C PRO A 22 0.51 -25.75 8.20
N ASN A 23 -0.19 -26.84 7.87
CA ASN A 23 0.43 -28.14 7.62
C ASN A 23 1.28 -28.14 6.34
N PHE A 24 0.85 -27.42 5.31
CA PHE A 24 1.61 -27.26 4.07
C PHE A 24 2.97 -26.56 4.31
N LEU A 25 3.00 -25.60 5.24
CA LEU A 25 4.22 -24.89 5.63
C LEU A 25 5.15 -25.73 6.48
N ILE A 26 4.59 -26.56 7.38
CA ILE A 26 5.38 -27.45 8.24
C ILE A 26 6.03 -28.56 7.41
N GLU A 27 5.34 -29.13 6.43
CA GLU A 27 5.92 -30.10 5.49
C GLU A 27 6.98 -29.47 4.58
N GLY A 28 6.74 -28.27 4.06
CA GLY A 28 7.71 -27.51 3.27
C GLY A 28 9.00 -27.17 4.05
N LEU A 29 8.91 -26.87 5.34
CA LEU A 29 10.05 -26.58 6.22
C LEU A 29 10.88 -27.82 6.59
N GLN A 30 10.29 -29.02 6.53
CA GLN A 30 11.01 -30.29 6.83
C GLN A 30 11.77 -30.83 5.60
N THR A 31 11.40 -30.44 4.39
CA THR A 31 12.03 -30.89 3.14
C THR A 31 12.98 -29.88 2.52
N ALA A 32 12.96 -28.64 2.95
CA ALA A 32 13.84 -27.60 2.46
C ALA A 32 15.00 -27.39 3.46
N SER A 33 16.15 -27.96 3.18
CA SER A 33 17.41 -27.29 3.52
C SER A 33 17.43 -25.98 2.74
N VAL A 34 16.98 -24.88 3.39
CA VAL A 34 16.92 -23.55 2.81
C VAL A 34 18.33 -23.20 2.35
N PRO A 35 18.61 -23.02 1.04
CA PRO A 35 19.83 -22.35 0.65
C PRO A 35 19.75 -20.94 1.23
N SER A 36 20.76 -20.56 1.98
CA SER A 36 20.94 -19.24 2.58
C SER A 36 21.24 -18.20 1.47
N SER A 37 20.26 -17.89 0.61
CA SER A 37 20.42 -17.01 -0.53
C SER A 37 19.13 -16.28 -0.91
N ALA A 38 18.29 -15.93 0.05
CA ALA A 38 17.36 -14.82 -0.15
C ALA A 38 18.08 -13.54 0.26
N SER A 39 19.12 -13.17 -0.48
CA SER A 39 19.73 -11.86 -0.46
C SER A 39 18.86 -10.96 -1.35
N GLY A 40 17.82 -10.38 -0.79
CA GLY A 40 17.26 -9.16 -1.34
C GLY A 40 18.37 -8.13 -1.29
N THR A 41 18.90 -7.75 -2.42
CA THR A 41 19.90 -6.70 -2.51
C THR A 41 19.14 -5.37 -2.45
N ARG A 42 19.47 -4.56 -1.44
CA ARG A 42 19.19 -3.13 -1.57
C ARG A 42 19.98 -2.68 -2.80
N PRO A 43 19.33 -2.11 -3.84
CA PRO A 43 20.04 -1.62 -4.99
C PRO A 43 21.13 -0.63 -4.53
N ASP A 44 22.32 -0.71 -5.10
CA ASP A 44 23.36 0.27 -4.82
C ASP A 44 22.89 1.65 -5.28
N ALA A 45 23.29 2.72 -4.58
CA ALA A 45 22.92 4.08 -4.95
C ALA A 45 23.32 4.45 -6.39
N ALA A 46 24.36 3.80 -6.95
CA ALA A 46 24.78 3.96 -8.31
C ALA A 46 23.83 3.27 -9.32
N ASP A 47 23.21 2.15 -8.94
CA ASP A 47 22.22 1.44 -9.77
C ASP A 47 20.91 2.25 -9.82
N LEU A 48 20.48 2.80 -8.66
CA LEU A 48 19.29 3.65 -8.58
C LEU A 48 19.45 4.99 -9.30
N ALA A 49 20.65 5.57 -9.33
CA ALA A 49 20.92 6.85 -9.98
C ALA A 49 20.75 6.84 -11.52
N ASN A 50 20.65 5.65 -12.13
CA ASN A 50 20.45 5.49 -13.58
C ASN A 50 19.20 4.65 -13.89
N ASP A 51 18.36 4.36 -12.90
CA ASP A 51 17.14 3.59 -13.10
C ASP A 51 15.95 4.55 -13.35
N PRO A 52 15.36 4.55 -14.56
CA PRO A 52 14.23 5.42 -14.88
C PRO A 52 13.03 5.23 -13.93
N MET A 53 12.87 4.03 -13.37
CA MET A 53 11.83 3.74 -12.40
C MET A 53 12.09 4.45 -11.07
N ALA A 54 13.32 4.41 -10.58
CA ALA A 54 13.70 5.13 -9.37
C ALA A 54 13.56 6.65 -9.53
N ASP A 55 13.89 7.19 -10.72
CA ASP A 55 13.67 8.58 -11.06
C ASP A 55 12.18 8.94 -11.00
N MET A 56 11.33 8.17 -11.67
CA MET A 56 9.88 8.38 -11.65
C MET A 56 9.32 8.33 -10.22
N ILE A 57 9.68 7.33 -9.42
CA ILE A 57 9.27 7.21 -8.02
C ILE A 57 9.66 8.47 -7.24
N SER A 58 10.88 8.97 -7.43
CA SER A 58 11.38 10.15 -6.73
C SER A 58 10.62 11.42 -7.13
N VAL A 59 10.27 11.56 -8.41
CA VAL A 59 9.47 12.69 -8.92
C VAL A 59 8.05 12.64 -8.32
N VAL A 60 7.40 11.47 -8.32
CA VAL A 60 6.05 11.32 -7.76
C VAL A 60 6.04 11.62 -6.26
N VAL A 61 7.02 11.11 -5.50
CA VAL A 61 7.12 11.39 -4.06
C VAL A 61 7.29 12.88 -3.82
N ALA A 62 8.21 13.56 -4.52
CA ALA A 62 8.42 14.99 -4.38
C ALA A 62 7.14 15.80 -4.71
N ASP A 63 6.41 15.42 -5.74
CA ASP A 63 5.14 16.05 -6.09
C ASP A 63 4.07 15.84 -5.00
N THR A 64 3.99 14.64 -4.42
CA THR A 64 3.09 14.40 -3.28
C THR A 64 3.46 15.26 -2.07
N GLU A 65 4.76 15.49 -1.81
CA GLU A 65 5.25 16.34 -0.73
C GLU A 65 4.82 17.80 -0.91
N ASP A 66 4.94 18.34 -2.14
CA ASP A 66 4.50 19.70 -2.48
C ASP A 66 2.98 19.86 -2.25
N VAL A 67 2.18 18.93 -2.76
CA VAL A 67 0.72 18.94 -2.60
C VAL A 67 0.31 18.87 -1.13
N TRP A 68 0.82 17.88 -0.38
CA TRP A 68 0.44 17.70 1.01
C TRP A 68 0.97 18.80 1.91
N SER A 69 2.14 19.37 1.63
CA SER A 69 2.65 20.56 2.35
C SER A 69 1.70 21.74 2.21
N GLY A 70 1.16 21.98 1.01
CA GLY A 70 0.16 23.02 0.77
C GLY A 70 -1.14 22.77 1.53
N ILE A 71 -1.66 21.53 1.50
CA ILE A 71 -2.90 21.15 2.20
C ILE A 71 -2.72 21.29 3.72
N PHE A 72 -1.61 20.82 4.29
CA PHE A 72 -1.34 20.94 5.73
C PHE A 72 -1.18 22.39 6.17
N ALA A 73 -0.54 23.22 5.36
CA ALA A 73 -0.45 24.67 5.63
C ALA A 73 -1.84 25.32 5.69
N GLY A 74 -2.77 24.90 4.83
CA GLY A 74 -4.16 25.37 4.80
C GLY A 74 -4.93 25.08 6.09
N ILE A 75 -4.55 24.07 6.85
CA ILE A 75 -5.14 23.73 8.15
C ILE A 75 -4.24 24.11 9.34
N ASN A 76 -3.26 25.00 9.13
CA ASN A 76 -2.29 25.47 10.13
C ASN A 76 -1.49 24.31 10.78
N ARG A 77 -1.17 23.27 10.01
CA ARG A 77 -0.29 22.16 10.41
C ARG A 77 0.95 22.13 9.53
N ARG A 78 2.01 21.51 10.02
CA ARG A 78 3.21 21.23 9.24
C ARG A 78 3.14 19.81 8.71
N TYR A 79 3.38 19.62 7.40
CA TYR A 79 3.66 18.34 6.82
C TYR A 79 5.09 17.92 7.18
N GLU A 80 5.27 16.68 7.60
CA GLU A 80 6.57 16.06 7.84
C GLU A 80 6.78 15.06 6.72
N GLU A 81 7.76 15.27 5.89
CA GLU A 81 8.04 14.43 4.72
C GLU A 81 8.42 13.00 5.14
N PRO A 82 7.91 11.96 4.48
CA PRO A 82 8.34 10.59 4.72
C PRO A 82 9.72 10.36 4.10
N ARG A 83 10.45 9.36 4.59
CA ARG A 83 11.64 8.90 3.88
C ARG A 83 11.25 7.84 2.86
N LEU A 84 11.72 8.00 1.64
CA LEU A 84 11.59 7.01 0.59
C LEU A 84 12.68 5.93 0.74
N VAL A 85 12.28 4.66 0.72
CA VAL A 85 13.17 3.49 0.68
C VAL A 85 12.80 2.65 -0.53
N ILE A 86 13.65 2.67 -1.55
CA ILE A 86 13.51 1.82 -2.74
C ILE A 86 14.23 0.49 -2.49
N PHE A 87 13.58 -0.62 -2.82
CA PHE A 87 14.15 -1.96 -2.69
C PHE A 87 13.68 -2.88 -3.82
N ASP A 88 14.30 -4.05 -3.97
CA ASP A 88 13.87 -5.10 -4.90
C ASP A 88 13.74 -6.42 -4.11
N GLY A 89 12.51 -6.91 -4.00
CA GLY A 89 12.15 -8.20 -3.45
C GLY A 89 12.13 -8.32 -1.94
N PHE A 90 13.05 -7.66 -1.21
CA PHE A 90 13.15 -7.79 0.24
C PHE A 90 13.73 -6.55 0.91
N THR A 91 13.13 -6.14 2.03
CA THR A 91 13.67 -5.07 2.88
C THR A 91 13.32 -5.28 4.35
N ARG A 92 13.99 -4.54 5.25
CA ARG A 92 13.66 -4.48 6.69
C ARG A 92 13.19 -3.10 7.04
N SER A 93 12.13 -3.02 7.85
CA SER A 93 11.57 -1.79 8.40
C SER A 93 11.40 -1.92 9.92
N ALA A 94 11.06 -0.83 10.59
CA ALA A 94 10.66 -0.88 12.00
C ALA A 94 9.33 -1.62 12.23
N CYS A 95 8.52 -1.81 11.19
CA CYS A 95 7.27 -2.58 11.22
C CYS A 95 7.48 -4.08 10.95
N GLY A 96 8.71 -4.51 10.68
CA GLY A 96 9.04 -5.89 10.35
C GLY A 96 9.70 -6.04 8.99
N THR A 97 9.61 -7.24 8.44
CA THR A 97 10.19 -7.58 7.14
C THR A 97 9.19 -7.33 6.02
N GLY A 98 9.55 -6.47 5.05
CA GLY A 98 8.85 -6.33 3.77
C GLY A 98 9.39 -7.34 2.76
N GLN A 99 8.50 -7.99 2.02
CA GLN A 99 8.83 -8.94 0.94
C GLN A 99 8.06 -8.57 -0.32
N ALA A 100 8.57 -8.92 -1.48
CA ALA A 100 7.93 -8.66 -2.77
C ALA A 100 6.44 -9.09 -2.84
N ALA A 101 6.08 -10.18 -2.16
CA ALA A 101 4.70 -10.64 -2.08
C ALA A 101 3.74 -9.69 -1.35
N MET A 102 4.28 -8.72 -0.58
CA MET A 102 3.51 -7.72 0.13
C MET A 102 3.32 -6.42 -0.67
N GLY A 103 4.14 -6.24 -1.72
CA GLY A 103 4.18 -5.00 -2.49
C GLY A 103 4.78 -3.81 -1.73
N PRO A 104 4.62 -2.59 -2.25
CA PRO A 104 4.91 -1.34 -1.54
C PRO A 104 4.14 -1.24 -0.22
N PHE A 105 4.71 -0.54 0.76
CA PHE A 105 4.05 -0.31 2.04
C PHE A 105 4.58 0.92 2.76
N TYR A 106 3.74 1.53 3.57
CA TYR A 106 4.14 2.55 4.52
C TYR A 106 4.33 1.94 5.92
N CYS A 107 5.41 2.31 6.61
CA CYS A 107 5.64 1.90 8.00
C CYS A 107 5.45 3.09 8.95
N PRO A 108 4.39 3.11 9.78
CA PRO A 108 4.14 4.21 10.70
C PRO A 108 5.16 4.32 11.83
N ALA A 109 5.87 3.24 12.16
CA ALA A 109 6.85 3.21 13.25
C ALA A 109 8.14 3.97 12.92
N ASP A 110 8.57 3.98 11.64
CA ASP A 110 9.75 4.72 11.19
C ASP A 110 9.41 5.85 10.19
N LYS A 111 8.12 6.01 9.86
CA LYS A 111 7.57 7.01 8.92
C LYS A 111 8.20 6.95 7.52
N ASN A 112 8.54 5.76 7.07
CA ASN A 112 9.11 5.55 5.75
C ASN A 112 8.10 4.93 4.80
N ALA A 113 8.13 5.38 3.54
CA ALA A 113 7.47 4.73 2.42
C ALA A 113 8.46 3.76 1.75
N TYR A 114 8.09 2.50 1.66
CA TYR A 114 8.89 1.42 1.12
C TYR A 114 8.32 1.02 -0.24
N ILE A 115 9.11 1.18 -1.30
CA ILE A 115 8.67 0.93 -2.67
C ILE A 115 9.49 -0.21 -3.26
N ASP A 116 8.80 -1.28 -3.63
CA ASP A 116 9.38 -2.48 -4.24
C ASP A 116 9.37 -2.38 -5.77
N LEU A 117 10.54 -2.31 -6.38
CA LEU A 117 10.68 -2.26 -7.83
C LEU A 117 10.13 -3.53 -8.52
N SER A 118 10.14 -4.69 -7.84
CA SER A 118 9.58 -5.90 -8.39
C SER A 118 8.05 -5.87 -8.49
N PHE A 119 7.38 -5.14 -7.60
CA PHE A 119 5.93 -4.99 -7.61
C PHE A 119 5.42 -4.27 -8.86
N TYR A 120 6.17 -3.32 -9.40
CA TYR A 120 5.75 -2.62 -10.62
C TYR A 120 5.78 -3.53 -11.85
N ARG A 121 6.72 -4.48 -11.90
CA ARG A 121 6.71 -5.55 -12.90
C ARG A 121 5.46 -6.43 -12.72
N ASP A 122 5.13 -6.81 -11.49
CA ASP A 122 3.93 -7.57 -11.17
C ASP A 122 2.64 -6.81 -11.50
N LEU A 123 2.60 -5.48 -11.27
CA LEU A 123 1.44 -4.65 -11.60
C LEU A 123 1.11 -4.72 -13.09
N GLN A 124 2.13 -4.70 -13.94
CA GLN A 124 1.99 -4.86 -15.38
C GLN A 124 1.66 -6.31 -15.78
N ASP A 125 2.49 -7.27 -15.33
CA ASP A 125 2.50 -8.63 -15.87
C ASP A 125 1.42 -9.54 -15.26
N ARG A 126 1.12 -9.37 -13.99
CA ARG A 126 0.20 -10.22 -13.22
C ARG A 126 -1.16 -9.58 -13.00
N PHE A 127 -1.19 -8.29 -12.74
CA PHE A 127 -2.42 -7.56 -12.42
C PHE A 127 -3.05 -6.89 -13.65
N ASN A 128 -2.34 -6.92 -14.80
CA ASN A 128 -2.80 -6.29 -16.04
C ASN A 128 -3.22 -4.82 -15.85
N ALA A 129 -2.43 -4.10 -15.06
CA ALA A 129 -2.54 -2.68 -14.79
C ALA A 129 -1.23 -1.98 -15.17
N PRO A 130 -0.90 -1.93 -16.49
CA PRO A 130 0.27 -1.21 -16.98
C PRO A 130 0.06 0.29 -16.87
N GLY A 131 1.15 1.02 -17.00
CA GLY A 131 1.18 2.47 -17.07
C GLY A 131 1.97 3.08 -15.92
N ASP A 132 2.50 4.25 -16.16
CA ASP A 132 3.28 4.99 -15.17
C ASP A 132 2.38 5.64 -14.12
N PHE A 133 1.19 6.05 -14.50
CA PHE A 133 0.23 6.59 -13.55
C PHE A 133 -0.41 5.50 -12.66
N ALA A 134 -0.49 4.25 -13.10
CA ALA A 134 -0.83 3.12 -12.24
C ALA A 134 0.19 2.96 -11.10
N GLN A 135 1.47 3.16 -11.39
CA GLN A 135 2.55 3.14 -10.40
C GLN A 135 2.51 4.38 -9.50
N ALA A 136 2.27 5.56 -10.06
CA ALA A 136 2.12 6.81 -9.33
C ALA A 136 0.95 6.75 -8.32
N TYR A 137 -0.17 6.12 -8.70
CA TYR A 137 -1.29 5.87 -7.79
C TYR A 137 -0.86 5.03 -6.58
N VAL A 138 -0.10 3.96 -6.77
CA VAL A 138 0.35 3.12 -5.65
C VAL A 138 1.25 3.92 -4.70
N ILE A 139 2.18 4.72 -5.22
CA ILE A 139 3.01 5.61 -4.40
C ILE A 139 2.13 6.59 -3.61
N ALA A 140 1.20 7.25 -4.27
CA ALA A 140 0.29 8.21 -3.65
C ALA A 140 -0.60 7.57 -2.57
N HIS A 141 -0.97 6.29 -2.73
CA HIS A 141 -1.68 5.51 -1.73
C HIS A 141 -0.83 5.30 -0.47
N GLU A 142 0.45 4.91 -0.61
CA GLU A 142 1.37 4.77 0.53
C GLU A 142 1.62 6.11 1.24
N ILE A 143 1.71 7.21 0.48
CA ILE A 143 1.74 8.56 1.04
C ILE A 143 0.41 8.91 1.73
N GLY A 144 -0.71 8.40 1.24
CA GLY A 144 -2.01 8.49 1.92
C GLY A 144 -1.96 7.89 3.34
N HIS A 145 -1.33 6.74 3.52
CA HIS A 145 -1.08 6.15 4.85
C HIS A 145 -0.16 7.02 5.72
N HIS A 146 0.84 7.66 5.12
CA HIS A 146 1.67 8.61 5.84
C HIS A 146 0.85 9.80 6.34
N VAL A 147 -0.01 10.37 5.50
CA VAL A 147 -0.94 11.45 5.89
C VAL A 147 -1.85 11.02 7.03
N GLN A 148 -2.44 9.82 6.96
CA GLN A 148 -3.25 9.25 8.06
C GLN A 148 -2.46 9.14 9.37
N ASN A 149 -1.20 8.76 9.29
CA ASN A 149 -0.33 8.69 10.47
C ASN A 149 -0.06 10.08 11.06
N LEU A 150 0.26 11.08 10.23
CA LEU A 150 0.44 12.46 10.66
C LEU A 150 -0.83 13.08 11.27
N LEU A 151 -1.99 12.71 10.77
CA LEU A 151 -3.30 13.14 11.28
C LEU A 151 -3.71 12.39 12.56
N GLY A 152 -3.02 11.30 12.92
CA GLY A 152 -3.32 10.46 14.09
C GLY A 152 -4.39 9.39 13.83
N ILE A 153 -4.92 9.31 12.60
CA ILE A 153 -5.99 8.38 12.21
C ILE A 153 -5.51 6.93 12.36
N SER A 154 -4.31 6.61 11.87
CA SER A 154 -3.76 5.25 11.93
C SER A 154 -3.64 4.73 13.36
N SER A 155 -3.20 5.58 14.30
CA SER A 155 -3.07 5.23 15.71
C SER A 155 -4.43 4.98 16.37
N GLU A 156 -5.43 5.79 16.03
CA GLU A 156 -6.80 5.62 16.55
C GLU A 156 -7.44 4.34 16.01
N VAL A 157 -7.31 4.07 14.72
CA VAL A 157 -7.79 2.82 14.11
C VAL A 157 -7.12 1.61 14.75
N GLN A 158 -5.80 1.64 14.97
CA GLN A 158 -5.10 0.55 15.63
C GLN A 158 -5.59 0.32 17.06
N ARG A 159 -5.86 1.38 17.81
CA ARG A 159 -6.41 1.30 19.16
C ARG A 159 -7.81 0.69 19.17
N LEU A 160 -8.68 1.10 18.25
CA LEU A 160 -10.04 0.56 18.12
C LEU A 160 -10.03 -0.91 17.74
N ARG A 161 -9.22 -1.31 16.77
CA ARG A 161 -9.10 -2.70 16.31
C ARG A 161 -8.74 -3.70 17.41
N GLN A 162 -7.99 -3.26 18.44
CA GLN A 162 -7.66 -4.12 19.58
C GLN A 162 -8.86 -4.49 20.47
N GLN A 163 -9.99 -3.80 20.31
CA GLN A 163 -11.22 -3.96 21.11
C GLN A 163 -12.36 -4.61 20.33
N LEU A 164 -12.17 -4.85 19.04
CA LEU A 164 -13.15 -5.36 18.11
C LEU A 164 -12.93 -6.86 17.83
N ASP A 165 -13.97 -7.54 17.34
CA ASP A 165 -13.78 -8.85 16.76
C ASP A 165 -13.05 -8.78 15.41
N GLN A 166 -12.69 -9.94 14.84
CA GLN A 166 -11.88 -9.99 13.61
C GLN A 166 -12.61 -9.35 12.43
N THR A 167 -13.91 -9.56 12.27
CA THR A 167 -14.69 -9.00 11.15
C THR A 167 -14.79 -7.48 11.27
N GLU A 168 -15.09 -6.97 12.46
CA GLU A 168 -15.14 -5.53 12.74
C GLU A 168 -13.76 -4.89 12.56
N ALA A 169 -12.68 -5.55 13.05
CA ALA A 169 -11.32 -5.09 12.86
C ALA A 169 -10.92 -5.04 11.38
N ASN A 170 -11.36 -6.01 10.56
CA ASN A 170 -11.16 -6.00 9.11
C ASN A 170 -11.90 -4.82 8.46
N GLN A 171 -13.15 -4.56 8.86
CA GLN A 171 -13.91 -3.42 8.35
C GLN A 171 -13.23 -2.08 8.66
N MET A 172 -12.63 -1.94 9.85
CA MET A 172 -11.84 -0.75 10.19
C MET A 172 -10.59 -0.63 9.31
N SER A 173 -9.95 -1.75 8.96
CA SER A 173 -8.85 -1.75 7.99
C SER A 173 -9.32 -1.29 6.62
N VAL A 174 -10.42 -1.85 6.11
CA VAL A 174 -11.01 -1.44 4.82
C VAL A 174 -11.26 0.08 4.80
N ARG A 175 -11.80 0.66 5.86
CA ARG A 175 -12.03 2.11 5.94
C ARG A 175 -10.73 2.90 5.85
N LEU A 176 -9.67 2.43 6.50
CA LEU A 176 -8.35 3.06 6.45
C LEU A 176 -7.77 3.02 5.04
N GLU A 177 -7.85 1.88 4.38
CA GLU A 177 -7.37 1.68 3.00
C GLU A 177 -8.12 2.56 1.99
N LEU A 178 -9.45 2.57 2.07
CA LEU A 178 -10.28 3.39 1.18
C LEU A 178 -10.05 4.89 1.38
N GLN A 179 -9.70 5.32 2.59
CA GLN A 179 -9.28 6.70 2.84
C GLN A 179 -7.93 7.00 2.19
N ALA A 180 -6.97 6.05 2.20
CA ALA A 180 -5.70 6.20 1.50
C ALA A 180 -5.92 6.27 -0.03
N ASP A 181 -6.84 5.48 -0.60
CA ASP A 181 -7.25 5.61 -2.00
C ASP A 181 -7.83 6.99 -2.32
N CYS A 182 -8.67 7.52 -1.41
CA CYS A 182 -9.22 8.87 -1.56
C CYS A 182 -8.12 9.93 -1.51
N PHE A 183 -7.18 9.81 -0.61
CA PHE A 183 -6.04 10.72 -0.52
C PHE A 183 -5.14 10.65 -1.75
N ALA A 184 -4.94 9.48 -2.34
CA ALA A 184 -4.29 9.34 -3.64
C ALA A 184 -5.06 10.09 -4.75
N GLY A 185 -6.38 10.01 -4.72
CA GLY A 185 -7.23 10.78 -5.62
C GLY A 185 -7.15 12.30 -5.39
N VAL A 186 -7.06 12.75 -4.13
CA VAL A 186 -6.83 14.17 -3.80
C VAL A 186 -5.51 14.64 -4.39
N TRP A 187 -4.43 13.88 -4.21
CA TRP A 187 -3.15 14.20 -4.84
C TRP A 187 -3.28 14.32 -6.37
N ALA A 188 -3.86 13.32 -7.03
CA ALA A 188 -4.04 13.31 -8.48
C ALA A 188 -4.83 14.53 -9.00
N ASN A 189 -5.84 15.02 -8.25
CA ASN A 189 -6.56 16.26 -8.58
C ASN A 189 -5.67 17.49 -8.59
N HIS A 190 -4.75 17.58 -7.63
CA HIS A 190 -3.81 18.69 -7.53
C HIS A 190 -2.70 18.58 -8.59
N ALA A 191 -2.24 17.36 -8.90
CA ALA A 191 -1.30 17.09 -9.99
C ALA A 191 -1.86 17.59 -11.33
N ASP A 192 -3.13 17.29 -11.65
CA ASP A 192 -3.83 17.76 -12.85
C ASP A 192 -3.93 19.29 -12.94
N ARG A 193 -3.88 20.01 -11.83
CA ARG A 193 -4.10 21.47 -11.78
C ARG A 193 -2.84 22.32 -11.71
N GLY A 194 -1.68 21.73 -11.83
CA GLY A 194 -0.45 22.52 -11.93
C GLY A 194 0.60 22.24 -10.87
N SER A 195 0.69 21.00 -10.42
CA SER A 195 1.90 20.50 -9.77
C SER A 195 3.02 20.27 -10.79
N ASN A 196 4.10 19.65 -10.38
CA ASN A 196 5.24 19.34 -11.25
C ASN A 196 4.96 18.17 -12.23
N ILE A 197 3.86 17.46 -12.05
CA ILE A 197 3.41 16.35 -12.90
C ILE A 197 2.21 16.83 -13.72
N ALA A 198 2.28 16.70 -15.05
CA ALA A 198 1.16 16.94 -15.94
C ALA A 198 0.47 15.60 -16.23
N LEU A 199 -0.83 15.50 -15.94
CA LEU A 199 -1.60 14.31 -16.32
C LEU A 199 -1.84 14.29 -17.83
N GLU A 200 -1.72 13.09 -18.40
CA GLU A 200 -2.01 12.80 -19.80
C GLU A 200 -3.39 12.13 -19.93
N GLU A 201 -3.90 12.08 -21.18
CA GLU A 201 -5.14 11.34 -21.45
C GLU A 201 -4.93 9.85 -21.19
N GLY A 202 -5.73 9.28 -20.28
CA GLY A 202 -5.64 7.85 -19.89
C GLY A 202 -5.08 7.60 -18.49
N ASP A 203 -4.35 8.56 -17.90
CA ASP A 203 -3.68 8.38 -16.60
C ASP A 203 -4.67 8.02 -15.49
N ILE A 204 -5.81 8.70 -15.45
CA ILE A 204 -6.84 8.41 -14.44
C ILE A 204 -7.41 7.00 -14.61
N GLU A 205 -7.59 6.56 -15.85
CA GLU A 205 -8.02 5.19 -16.17
C GLU A 205 -6.97 4.16 -15.72
N GLU A 206 -5.68 4.47 -15.83
CA GLU A 206 -4.59 3.61 -15.31
C GLU A 206 -4.65 3.49 -13.79
N ALA A 207 -4.80 4.59 -13.07
CA ALA A 207 -4.99 4.58 -11.61
C ALA A 207 -6.22 3.75 -11.20
N LEU A 208 -7.36 3.94 -11.89
CA LEU A 208 -8.59 3.20 -11.62
C LEU A 208 -8.44 1.71 -11.92
N ASN A 209 -7.70 1.35 -12.96
CA ASN A 209 -7.37 -0.04 -13.28
C ASN A 209 -6.49 -0.66 -12.20
N ALA A 210 -5.46 0.05 -11.74
CA ALA A 210 -4.60 -0.40 -10.65
C ALA A 210 -5.41 -0.60 -9.36
N ALA A 211 -6.19 0.40 -8.92
CA ALA A 211 -7.08 0.29 -7.77
C ALA A 211 -8.03 -0.90 -7.86
N SER A 212 -8.61 -1.13 -9.03
CA SER A 212 -9.48 -2.27 -9.29
C SER A 212 -8.73 -3.61 -9.27
N ALA A 213 -7.52 -3.66 -9.81
CA ALA A 213 -6.74 -4.90 -9.96
C ALA A 213 -6.28 -5.47 -8.62
N ILE A 214 -6.02 -4.61 -7.64
CA ILE A 214 -5.54 -4.97 -6.30
C ILE A 214 -6.65 -4.95 -5.23
N GLY A 215 -7.93 -4.93 -5.63
CA GLY A 215 -9.05 -5.12 -4.71
C GLY A 215 -9.13 -6.56 -4.18
N ASP A 216 -9.52 -6.71 -2.91
CA ASP A 216 -9.60 -8.01 -2.22
C ASP A 216 -10.49 -9.02 -2.95
N ASP A 217 -11.59 -8.57 -3.54
CA ASP A 217 -12.51 -9.41 -4.32
C ASP A 217 -11.82 -10.05 -5.54
N ARG A 218 -11.00 -9.28 -6.27
CA ARG A 218 -10.24 -9.80 -7.41
C ARG A 218 -9.10 -10.71 -6.99
N LEU A 219 -8.34 -10.29 -5.98
CA LEU A 219 -7.21 -11.08 -5.47
C LEU A 219 -7.67 -12.43 -4.91
N GLN A 220 -8.77 -12.44 -4.14
CA GLN A 220 -9.34 -13.68 -3.61
C GLN A 220 -9.93 -14.56 -4.71
N GLN A 221 -10.63 -13.99 -5.68
CA GLN A 221 -11.16 -14.75 -6.81
C GLN A 221 -10.03 -15.42 -7.61
N GLN A 222 -8.91 -14.71 -7.84
CA GLN A 222 -7.75 -15.26 -8.57
C GLN A 222 -7.02 -16.33 -7.78
N SER A 223 -6.81 -16.12 -6.47
CA SER A 223 -5.99 -17.02 -5.65
C SER A 223 -6.76 -18.21 -5.07
N GLN A 224 -8.04 -18.02 -4.74
CA GLN A 224 -8.85 -19.00 -3.99
C GLN A 224 -10.10 -19.46 -4.76
N GLY A 225 -10.44 -18.85 -5.91
CA GLY A 225 -11.64 -19.14 -6.68
C GLY A 225 -12.96 -18.74 -5.99
N ARG A 226 -12.90 -18.02 -4.87
CA ARG A 226 -14.07 -17.57 -4.11
C ARG A 226 -13.78 -16.23 -3.42
N VAL A 227 -14.83 -15.46 -3.17
CA VAL A 227 -14.76 -14.16 -2.49
C VAL A 227 -15.41 -14.28 -1.12
N ALA A 228 -14.76 -13.75 -0.07
CA ALA A 228 -15.22 -13.73 1.31
C ALA A 228 -15.14 -12.29 1.87
N PRO A 229 -16.21 -11.46 1.71
CA PRO A 229 -16.16 -10.03 2.06
C PRO A 229 -15.80 -9.75 3.52
N ASP A 230 -16.18 -10.58 4.47
CA ASP A 230 -15.85 -10.43 5.90
C ASP A 230 -14.33 -10.55 6.18
N SER A 231 -13.58 -11.11 5.24
CA SER A 231 -12.12 -11.22 5.33
C SER A 231 -11.37 -10.12 4.56
N PHE A 232 -12.07 -9.17 3.96
CA PHE A 232 -11.42 -8.04 3.28
C PHE A 232 -10.68 -7.17 4.27
N THR A 233 -9.50 -6.76 3.89
CA THR A 233 -8.65 -5.83 4.66
C THR A 233 -8.34 -4.56 3.89
N HIS A 234 -8.45 -4.60 2.54
CA HIS A 234 -8.19 -3.46 1.65
C HIS A 234 -9.46 -2.94 0.96
N GLY A 235 -10.53 -3.73 0.95
CA GLY A 235 -11.78 -3.40 0.29
C GLY A 235 -11.91 -3.99 -1.12
N SER A 236 -13.13 -3.94 -1.65
CA SER A 236 -13.40 -4.41 -3.00
C SER A 236 -12.89 -3.43 -4.06
N SER A 237 -12.66 -3.95 -5.27
CA SER A 237 -12.31 -3.16 -6.46
C SER A 237 -13.24 -1.96 -6.66
N ALA A 238 -14.54 -2.17 -6.49
CA ALA A 238 -15.53 -1.11 -6.66
C ALA A 238 -15.41 0.00 -5.61
N GLN A 239 -15.13 -0.38 -4.35
CA GLN A 239 -14.93 0.57 -3.26
C GLN A 239 -13.66 1.40 -3.47
N ARG A 240 -12.55 0.77 -3.81
CA ARG A 240 -11.28 1.44 -4.08
C ARG A 240 -11.38 2.46 -5.20
N VAL A 241 -11.94 2.05 -6.35
CA VAL A 241 -12.22 2.94 -7.49
C VAL A 241 -13.12 4.11 -7.09
N ARG A 242 -14.18 3.85 -6.32
CA ARG A 242 -15.11 4.89 -5.86
C ARG A 242 -14.41 5.94 -5.01
N TRP A 243 -13.62 5.53 -4.02
CA TRP A 243 -12.99 6.47 -3.10
C TRP A 243 -11.85 7.25 -3.76
N PHE A 244 -11.08 6.64 -4.64
CA PHE A 244 -10.14 7.39 -5.47
C PHE A 244 -10.86 8.48 -6.30
N ARG A 245 -11.97 8.13 -6.95
CA ARG A 245 -12.77 9.11 -7.73
C ARG A 245 -13.32 10.25 -6.87
N ILE A 246 -13.72 9.99 -5.63
CA ILE A 246 -14.18 11.04 -4.71
C ILE A 246 -13.03 12.03 -4.45
N GLY A 247 -11.84 11.52 -4.13
CA GLY A 247 -10.65 12.34 -3.95
C GLY A 247 -10.32 13.15 -5.20
N PHE A 248 -10.23 12.47 -6.35
CA PHE A 248 -9.89 13.09 -7.62
C PHE A 248 -10.89 14.17 -8.06
N SER A 249 -12.18 13.92 -7.93
CA SER A 249 -13.20 14.88 -8.35
C SER A 249 -13.29 16.13 -7.49
N THR A 250 -12.88 16.01 -6.20
CA THR A 250 -13.06 17.12 -5.25
C THR A 250 -11.75 17.85 -4.92
N GLY A 251 -10.61 17.14 -4.92
CA GLY A 251 -9.33 17.66 -4.45
C GLY A 251 -9.33 18.06 -2.96
N ASN A 252 -10.36 17.65 -2.22
CA ASN A 252 -10.56 18.05 -0.82
C ASN A 252 -10.48 16.85 0.12
N PRO A 253 -9.46 16.76 1.01
CA PRO A 253 -9.31 15.66 1.95
C PRO A 253 -10.46 15.51 2.94
N ASP A 254 -11.23 16.56 3.23
CA ASP A 254 -12.42 16.46 4.09
C ASP A 254 -13.53 15.58 3.48
N ARG A 255 -13.46 15.33 2.17
CA ARG A 255 -14.39 14.41 1.47
C ARG A 255 -13.99 12.94 1.62
N CYS A 256 -12.83 12.67 2.20
CA CYS A 256 -12.28 11.33 2.40
C CYS A 256 -12.67 10.72 3.77
N ASP A 257 -13.78 11.14 4.36
CA ASP A 257 -14.26 10.55 5.61
C ASP A 257 -14.95 9.20 5.38
N THR A 258 -14.13 8.14 5.30
CA THR A 258 -14.59 6.77 5.18
C THR A 258 -15.16 6.21 6.47
N PHE A 259 -14.82 6.83 7.62
CA PHE A 259 -15.21 6.32 8.94
C PHE A 259 -16.65 6.67 9.31
N SER A 260 -17.15 7.83 8.86
CA SER A 260 -18.54 8.25 9.07
C SER A 260 -19.46 7.82 7.91
N SER A 261 -18.91 7.29 6.81
CA SER A 261 -19.71 6.85 5.66
C SER A 261 -20.50 5.58 5.95
N GLU A 262 -21.81 5.59 5.70
CA GLU A 262 -22.65 4.39 5.74
C GLU A 262 -22.43 3.50 4.51
N ASN A 263 -22.01 4.08 3.40
CA ASN A 263 -21.76 3.40 2.13
C ASN A 263 -20.29 3.54 1.73
N LEU A 264 -19.52 2.50 1.88
CA LEU A 264 -18.15 2.43 1.42
C LEU A 264 -18.05 2.15 -0.06
#